data_45368695a6af7ac9aca04bb6e7ac3c5d
#
_entry.id   45368695a6af7ac9aca04bb6e7ac3c5d
#
_cell.length_a   1.000
_cell.length_b   1.000
_cell.length_c   1.000
_cell.angle_alpha   90.00
_cell.angle_beta   90.00
_cell.angle_gamma   90.00
#
_symmetry.space_group_name_H-M   'P 1'
#
loop_
_entity.id
_entity.type
_entity.pdbx_description
1 polymer ?
#
loop_
_entity_poly.entity_id
_entity_poly.type
_entity_poly.pdbx_seq_one_letter_code
_entity_poly.pdbx_strand_id
1 'polypeptide(L)'
;MQSIISTHSSHIVSESNFDDIKYLKKNDNNSVIAKNLKELKEEYKANTKQYEFLKQYLTINRAEIFFADKVILIEGDTERILFPTLMKKYDIDEEKKYKNLGTVDDSLPLLSQNISIIEVGAYSQIFEKFIEFIGIKTLIITDLDTVGLDDKKCEPSIGVSYSNDALSFFFNDPTLTDLKGFTIQNKIFSNTNGLWNVDANGKLCVVYQILENGFNSRSFEDSFIHLNREFITPLKDEFKGLQNRTNFDNTANNAYLLAEHCIKKKTHFALDILYNSNDDFSNWQIPGYINEGLLWLKQD
;
A
#
# COMPACT_ATOMS: atom_id res chain seq x y z
N MET A 1 16.62 8.66 -39.40
CA MET A 1 17.29 9.47 -38.39
C MET A 1 17.05 8.75 -37.05
N GLN A 2 18.08 8.50 -36.25
CA GLN A 2 17.94 7.93 -34.91
C GLN A 2 18.13 9.07 -33.89
N SER A 3 17.19 9.22 -32.96
CA SER A 3 17.26 10.23 -31.91
C SER A 3 17.30 9.57 -30.54
N ILE A 4 18.13 10.09 -29.63
CA ILE A 4 18.20 9.66 -28.22
C ILE A 4 17.79 10.88 -27.40
N ILE A 5 16.81 10.71 -26.51
CA ILE A 5 16.28 11.76 -25.64
C ILE A 5 16.52 11.34 -24.19
N SER A 6 17.22 12.19 -23.43
CA SER A 6 17.30 12.06 -21.97
C SER A 6 16.26 12.97 -21.35
N THR A 7 15.46 12.44 -20.42
CA THR A 7 14.33 13.17 -19.83
C THR A 7 14.08 12.77 -18.37
N HIS A 8 13.51 13.69 -17.59
CA HIS A 8 12.88 13.46 -16.28
C HIS A 8 11.35 13.66 -16.34
N SER A 9 10.80 13.75 -17.56
CA SER A 9 9.35 13.97 -17.75
C SER A 9 8.61 12.66 -17.90
N SER A 10 7.69 12.36 -16.96
CA SER A 10 6.78 11.22 -17.06
C SER A 10 5.90 11.30 -18.31
N HIS A 11 5.55 12.53 -18.74
CA HIS A 11 4.77 12.75 -19.98
C HIS A 11 5.52 12.30 -21.24
N ILE A 12 6.83 12.60 -21.35
CA ILE A 12 7.64 12.11 -22.47
C ILE A 12 7.76 10.59 -22.44
N VAL A 13 7.88 10.00 -21.25
CA VAL A 13 7.94 8.54 -21.09
C VAL A 13 6.61 7.90 -21.48
N SER A 14 5.46 8.48 -21.10
CA SER A 14 4.14 7.96 -21.44
C SER A 14 3.85 7.96 -22.95
N GLU A 15 4.40 8.92 -23.68
CA GLU A 15 4.29 9.02 -25.13
C GLU A 15 5.34 8.17 -25.87
N SER A 16 6.28 7.56 -25.14
CA SER A 16 7.34 6.75 -25.73
C SER A 16 6.89 5.29 -25.88
N ASN A 17 7.51 4.58 -26.83
CA ASN A 17 7.34 3.14 -26.90
C ASN A 17 8.10 2.50 -25.71
N PHE A 18 7.41 1.71 -24.91
CA PHE A 18 7.95 1.04 -23.72
C PHE A 18 9.23 0.27 -23.99
N ASP A 19 9.30 -0.44 -25.12
CA ASP A 19 10.45 -1.27 -25.49
C ASP A 19 11.69 -0.43 -25.86
N ASP A 20 11.53 0.86 -26.12
CA ASP A 20 12.63 1.79 -26.45
C ASP A 20 13.18 2.52 -25.23
N ILE A 21 12.49 2.43 -24.08
CA ILE A 21 12.90 3.10 -22.84
C ILE A 21 14.14 2.42 -22.26
N LYS A 22 15.14 3.24 -21.92
CA LYS A 22 16.33 2.85 -21.16
C LYS A 22 16.26 3.50 -19.79
N TYR A 23 16.07 2.69 -18.76
CA TYR A 23 16.05 3.14 -17.38
C TYR A 23 17.46 3.21 -16.82
N LEU A 24 17.86 4.40 -16.36
CA LEU A 24 19.17 4.63 -15.77
C LEU A 24 19.03 4.67 -14.26
N LYS A 25 19.71 3.77 -13.57
CA LYS A 25 19.72 3.69 -12.11
C LYS A 25 21.13 3.86 -11.56
N LYS A 26 21.26 4.68 -10.52
CA LYS A 26 22.46 4.75 -9.70
C LYS A 26 22.49 3.54 -8.77
N ASN A 27 23.60 2.84 -8.69
CA ASN A 27 23.82 1.74 -7.75
C ASN A 27 24.58 2.24 -6.49
N ASP A 28 24.70 1.36 -5.49
CA ASP A 28 25.34 1.66 -4.22
C ASP A 28 26.82 2.07 -4.34
N ASN A 29 27.49 1.71 -5.44
CA ASN A 29 28.86 2.10 -5.76
C ASN A 29 28.98 3.43 -6.52
N ASN A 30 27.91 4.23 -6.57
CA ASN A 30 27.81 5.48 -7.35
C ASN A 30 28.01 5.31 -8.86
N SER A 31 27.99 4.08 -9.41
CA SER A 31 27.96 3.86 -10.86
C SER A 31 26.53 3.85 -11.38
N VAL A 32 26.36 4.10 -12.68
CA VAL A 32 25.05 4.08 -13.33
C VAL A 32 24.90 2.77 -14.10
N ILE A 33 23.79 2.08 -13.86
CA ILE A 33 23.38 0.89 -14.60
C ILE A 33 22.25 1.30 -15.55
N ALA A 34 22.39 0.93 -16.82
CA ALA A 34 21.33 1.09 -17.81
C ALA A 34 20.54 -0.22 -17.93
N LYS A 35 19.24 -0.17 -17.73
CA LYS A 35 18.31 -1.29 -17.91
C LYS A 35 17.39 -1.01 -19.08
N ASN A 36 17.32 -1.93 -20.02
CA ASN A 36 16.45 -1.82 -21.17
C ASN A 36 15.09 -2.45 -20.84
N LEU A 37 14.01 -1.67 -20.84
CA LEU A 37 12.67 -2.19 -20.50
C LEU A 37 12.21 -3.32 -21.44
N LYS A 38 12.74 -3.39 -22.64
CA LYS A 38 12.52 -4.52 -23.55
C LYS A 38 12.96 -5.87 -22.94
N GLU A 39 14.01 -5.88 -22.11
CA GLU A 39 14.52 -7.09 -21.45
C GLU A 39 13.52 -7.65 -20.46
N LEU A 40 12.64 -6.83 -19.89
CA LEU A 40 11.59 -7.25 -18.99
C LEU A 40 10.63 -8.28 -19.63
N LYS A 41 10.52 -8.28 -20.96
CA LYS A 41 9.73 -9.29 -21.70
C LYS A 41 10.20 -10.72 -21.42
N GLU A 42 11.50 -10.92 -21.24
CA GLU A 42 12.06 -12.25 -20.95
C GLU A 42 11.69 -12.71 -19.53
N GLU A 43 11.61 -11.78 -18.58
CA GLU A 43 11.18 -12.07 -17.21
C GLU A 43 9.72 -12.58 -17.17
N TYR A 44 8.86 -12.06 -18.05
CA TYR A 44 7.45 -12.42 -18.17
C TYR A 44 7.15 -13.44 -19.27
N LYS A 45 8.17 -14.13 -19.82
CA LYS A 45 7.97 -15.10 -20.93
C LYS A 45 6.98 -16.22 -20.63
N ALA A 46 6.85 -16.62 -19.35
CA ALA A 46 5.89 -17.62 -18.92
C ALA A 46 4.44 -17.10 -18.93
N ASN A 47 4.25 -15.77 -18.87
CA ASN A 47 2.93 -15.14 -18.90
C ASN A 47 2.97 -13.79 -19.65
N THR A 48 2.91 -13.88 -20.97
CA THR A 48 2.97 -12.72 -21.86
C THR A 48 1.80 -11.74 -21.67
N LYS A 49 0.65 -12.19 -21.15
CA LYS A 49 -0.49 -11.31 -20.84
C LYS A 49 -0.16 -10.36 -19.68
N GLN A 50 0.56 -10.83 -18.68
CA GLN A 50 1.03 -9.97 -17.57
C GLN A 50 2.00 -8.91 -18.08
N TYR A 51 2.91 -9.25 -19.00
CA TYR A 51 3.79 -8.27 -19.63
C TYR A 51 3.03 -7.18 -20.39
N GLU A 52 2.07 -7.56 -21.24
CA GLU A 52 1.27 -6.60 -22.00
C GLU A 52 0.42 -5.72 -21.09
N PHE A 53 -0.16 -6.28 -20.03
CA PHE A 53 -0.87 -5.51 -19.01
C PHE A 53 0.07 -4.49 -18.34
N LEU A 54 1.22 -4.93 -17.86
CA LEU A 54 2.20 -4.09 -17.19
C LEU A 54 2.66 -2.94 -18.09
N LYS A 55 2.99 -3.25 -19.35
CA LYS A 55 3.41 -2.29 -20.37
C LYS A 55 2.37 -1.18 -20.55
N GLN A 56 1.10 -1.55 -20.78
CA GLN A 56 0.01 -0.60 -20.94
C GLN A 56 -0.21 0.23 -19.68
N TYR A 57 -0.24 -0.43 -18.53
CA TYR A 57 -0.52 0.22 -17.26
C TYR A 57 0.55 1.25 -16.89
N LEU A 58 1.82 0.91 -17.03
CA LEU A 58 2.93 1.79 -16.68
C LEU A 58 3.08 2.97 -17.65
N THR A 59 2.91 2.75 -18.94
CA THR A 59 3.07 3.85 -19.92
C THR A 59 1.90 4.82 -19.91
N ILE A 60 0.66 4.34 -19.88
CA ILE A 60 -0.51 5.20 -20.03
C ILE A 60 -0.84 5.96 -18.73
N ASN A 61 -0.70 5.30 -17.57
CA ASN A 61 -1.27 5.82 -16.33
C ASN A 61 -0.23 6.10 -15.23
N ARG A 62 0.96 5.51 -15.27
CA ARG A 62 1.87 5.45 -14.13
C ARG A 62 3.35 5.63 -14.48
N ALA A 63 3.63 6.43 -15.51
CA ALA A 63 5.01 6.68 -15.94
C ALA A 63 5.88 7.38 -14.88
N GLU A 64 5.28 7.98 -13.86
CA GLU A 64 5.97 8.58 -12.72
C GLU A 64 6.82 7.58 -11.93
N ILE A 65 6.49 6.28 -11.95
CA ILE A 65 7.26 5.24 -11.24
C ILE A 65 8.72 5.18 -11.70
N PHE A 66 9.01 5.52 -12.96
CA PHE A 66 10.37 5.50 -13.49
C PHE A 66 11.27 6.58 -12.90
N PHE A 67 10.70 7.52 -12.18
CA PHE A 67 11.42 8.64 -11.57
C PHE A 67 11.40 8.60 -10.04
N ALA A 68 10.64 7.70 -9.45
CA ALA A 68 10.52 7.57 -8.02
C ALA A 68 11.71 6.84 -7.40
N ASP A 69 12.07 7.20 -6.17
CA ASP A 69 13.07 6.50 -5.36
C ASP A 69 12.42 5.36 -4.56
N LYS A 70 11.16 5.53 -4.20
CA LYS A 70 10.35 4.56 -3.45
C LYS A 70 8.95 4.47 -4.05
N VAL A 71 8.30 3.33 -3.88
CA VAL A 71 6.94 3.10 -4.39
C VAL A 71 6.04 2.51 -3.32
N ILE A 72 4.80 2.97 -3.29
CA ILE A 72 3.72 2.37 -2.51
C ILE A 72 2.70 1.80 -3.50
N LEU A 73 2.48 0.49 -3.46
CA LEU A 73 1.41 -0.17 -4.19
C LEU A 73 0.20 -0.36 -3.27
N ILE A 74 -0.97 0.11 -3.69
CA ILE A 74 -2.23 0.07 -2.94
C ILE A 74 -3.31 -0.64 -3.72
N GLU A 75 -4.32 -1.18 -3.03
CA GLU A 75 -5.38 -1.92 -3.70
C GLU A 75 -6.47 -1.03 -4.28
N GLY A 76 -6.89 0.03 -3.60
CA GLY A 76 -8.11 0.71 -4.00
C GLY A 76 -8.16 2.22 -3.84
N ASP A 77 -9.31 2.73 -4.24
CA ASP A 77 -9.61 4.17 -4.25
C ASP A 77 -9.56 4.82 -2.86
N THR A 78 -9.95 4.09 -1.81
CA THR A 78 -9.93 4.61 -0.43
C THR A 78 -8.52 5.00 -0.04
N GLU A 79 -7.60 4.06 -0.23
CA GLU A 79 -6.19 4.26 0.06
C GLU A 79 -5.61 5.35 -0.85
N ARG A 80 -5.90 5.32 -2.15
CA ARG A 80 -5.42 6.32 -3.10
C ARG A 80 -5.78 7.74 -2.68
N ILE A 81 -6.98 7.95 -2.17
CA ILE A 81 -7.45 9.26 -1.70
C ILE A 81 -6.78 9.65 -0.39
N LEU A 82 -6.64 8.71 0.54
CA LEU A 82 -6.16 8.99 1.89
C LEU A 82 -4.64 8.98 2.03
N PHE A 83 -3.90 8.24 1.19
CA PHE A 83 -2.48 7.99 1.38
C PHE A 83 -1.62 9.24 1.51
N PRO A 84 -1.78 10.28 0.68
CA PRO A 84 -1.03 11.53 0.87
C PRO A 84 -1.25 12.15 2.26
N THR A 85 -2.50 12.05 2.78
CA THR A 85 -2.84 12.56 4.12
C THR A 85 -2.32 11.64 5.22
N LEU A 86 -2.36 10.33 5.03
CA LEU A 86 -1.75 9.35 5.96
C LEU A 86 -0.25 9.60 6.12
N MET A 87 0.48 9.83 5.02
CA MET A 87 1.90 10.17 5.05
C MET A 87 2.14 11.50 5.77
N LYS A 88 1.34 12.53 5.49
CA LYS A 88 1.45 13.83 6.16
C LYS A 88 1.19 13.71 7.66
N LYS A 89 0.13 13.00 8.05
CA LYS A 89 -0.17 12.74 9.45
C LYS A 89 0.95 11.97 10.13
N TYR A 90 1.46 10.93 9.48
CA TYR A 90 2.60 10.15 9.98
C TYR A 90 3.81 11.05 10.30
N ASP A 91 4.18 11.93 9.37
CA ASP A 91 5.29 12.86 9.56
C ASP A 91 5.04 13.81 10.75
N ILE A 92 3.81 14.34 10.91
CA ILE A 92 3.42 15.19 12.02
C ILE A 92 3.48 14.42 13.36
N ASP A 93 2.98 13.21 13.40
CA ASP A 93 2.94 12.39 14.62
C ASP A 93 4.37 11.99 15.06
N GLU A 94 5.25 11.63 14.11
CA GLU A 94 6.65 11.36 14.40
C GLU A 94 7.39 12.64 14.88
N GLU A 95 7.20 13.78 14.25
CA GLU A 95 7.78 15.05 14.72
C GLU A 95 7.38 15.35 16.17
N LYS A 96 6.09 15.21 16.49
CA LYS A 96 5.58 15.41 17.86
C LYS A 96 6.22 14.42 18.85
N LYS A 97 6.38 13.16 18.44
CA LYS A 97 7.00 12.11 19.26
C LYS A 97 8.46 12.42 19.58
N TYR A 98 9.27 12.76 18.57
CA TYR A 98 10.69 13.11 18.75
C TYR A 98 10.83 14.38 19.60
N LYS A 99 9.99 15.39 19.37
CA LYS A 99 9.97 16.62 20.15
C LYS A 99 9.66 16.36 21.64
N ASN A 100 8.71 15.47 21.93
CA ASN A 100 8.37 15.07 23.30
C ASN A 100 9.50 14.29 23.99
N LEU A 101 10.27 13.52 23.23
CA LEU A 101 11.43 12.79 23.71
C LEU A 101 12.69 13.67 23.85
N GLY A 102 12.65 14.92 23.37
CA GLY A 102 13.81 15.81 23.35
C GLY A 102 14.91 15.36 22.39
N THR A 103 14.55 14.58 21.36
CA THR A 103 15.43 14.06 20.32
C THR A 103 15.06 14.65 18.95
N VAL A 104 15.94 14.49 17.97
CA VAL A 104 15.71 14.93 16.59
C VAL A 104 15.59 13.70 15.71
N ASP A 105 14.63 13.73 14.79
CA ASP A 105 14.57 12.74 13.71
C ASP A 105 15.43 13.26 12.56
N ASP A 106 16.54 12.59 12.29
CA ASP A 106 17.45 12.93 11.19
C ASP A 106 16.96 12.39 9.82
N SER A 107 15.88 11.58 9.80
CA SER A 107 15.32 11.07 8.56
C SER A 107 14.45 12.12 7.84
N LEU A 108 14.46 12.07 6.51
CA LEU A 108 13.59 12.96 5.72
C LEU A 108 12.11 12.60 5.93
N PRO A 109 11.22 13.59 6.10
CA PRO A 109 9.78 13.36 6.09
C PRO A 109 9.34 12.62 4.82
N LEU A 110 8.33 11.77 4.93
CA LEU A 110 7.83 10.98 3.79
C LEU A 110 7.40 11.86 2.61
N LEU A 111 6.73 12.99 2.89
CA LEU A 111 6.32 13.93 1.85
C LEU A 111 7.47 14.69 1.20
N SER A 112 8.67 14.66 1.78
CA SER A 112 9.89 15.24 1.19
C SER A 112 10.69 14.22 0.38
N GLN A 113 10.29 12.96 0.41
CA GLN A 113 10.90 11.89 -0.37
C GLN A 113 10.17 11.74 -1.71
N ASN A 114 10.89 11.26 -2.72
CA ASN A 114 10.32 11.02 -4.05
C ASN A 114 9.61 9.65 -4.07
N ILE A 115 8.38 9.59 -3.55
CA ILE A 115 7.58 8.39 -3.42
C ILE A 115 6.42 8.43 -4.43
N SER A 116 6.29 7.39 -5.26
CA SER A 116 5.14 7.22 -6.14
C SER A 116 4.10 6.29 -5.48
N ILE A 117 2.82 6.69 -5.53
CA ILE A 117 1.70 5.89 -5.00
C ILE A 117 0.90 5.37 -6.19
N ILE A 118 0.81 4.05 -6.30
CA ILE A 118 0.20 3.38 -7.46
C ILE A 118 -0.90 2.43 -7.01
N GLU A 119 -2.11 2.66 -7.51
CA GLU A 119 -3.22 1.74 -7.34
C GLU A 119 -3.08 0.57 -8.30
N VAL A 120 -2.99 -0.64 -7.79
CA VAL A 120 -2.76 -1.86 -8.58
C VAL A 120 -3.90 -2.89 -8.45
N GLY A 121 -4.92 -2.59 -7.64
CA GLY A 121 -5.98 -3.53 -7.32
C GLY A 121 -5.41 -4.80 -6.67
N ALA A 122 -6.05 -5.92 -6.87
CA ALA A 122 -5.59 -7.23 -6.38
C ALA A 122 -4.45 -7.84 -7.24
N TYR A 123 -3.66 -7.00 -7.94
CA TYR A 123 -2.66 -7.46 -8.90
C TYR A 123 -1.22 -7.11 -8.52
N SER A 124 -0.95 -6.76 -7.27
CA SER A 124 0.39 -6.35 -6.82
C SER A 124 1.47 -7.40 -7.12
N GLN A 125 1.15 -8.70 -7.08
CA GLN A 125 2.04 -9.81 -7.43
C GLN A 125 2.46 -9.80 -8.92
N ILE A 126 1.69 -9.18 -9.81
CA ILE A 126 2.07 -9.05 -11.23
C ILE A 126 3.24 -8.08 -11.40
N PHE A 127 3.39 -7.12 -10.49
CA PHE A 127 4.44 -6.11 -10.55
C PHE A 127 5.78 -6.61 -9.99
N GLU A 128 5.85 -7.79 -9.40
CA GLU A 128 7.02 -8.30 -8.65
C GLU A 128 8.32 -8.28 -9.48
N LYS A 129 8.29 -8.82 -10.71
CA LYS A 129 9.47 -8.83 -11.61
C LYS A 129 9.86 -7.45 -12.10
N PHE A 130 8.88 -6.56 -12.30
CA PHE A 130 9.14 -5.17 -12.63
C PHE A 130 9.83 -4.44 -11.46
N ILE A 131 9.31 -4.60 -10.23
CA ILE A 131 9.89 -4.01 -9.02
C ILE A 131 11.33 -4.48 -8.84
N GLU A 132 11.57 -5.79 -8.97
CA GLU A 132 12.90 -6.37 -8.91
C GLU A 132 13.81 -5.85 -10.03
N PHE A 133 13.27 -5.80 -11.25
CA PHE A 133 14.01 -5.31 -12.42
C PHE A 133 14.47 -3.87 -12.23
N ILE A 134 13.61 -2.94 -11.81
CA ILE A 134 14.03 -1.56 -11.53
C ILE A 134 14.76 -1.43 -10.19
N GLY A 135 14.57 -2.40 -9.27
CA GLY A 135 15.23 -2.48 -7.96
C GLY A 135 14.87 -1.32 -7.03
N ILE A 136 13.63 -0.85 -7.06
CA ILE A 136 13.10 0.24 -6.23
C ILE A 136 12.60 -0.31 -4.90
N LYS A 137 12.76 0.46 -3.81
CA LYS A 137 12.19 0.13 -2.50
C LYS A 137 10.67 0.24 -2.57
N THR A 138 9.95 -0.83 -2.27
CA THR A 138 8.51 -0.94 -2.51
C THR A 138 7.75 -1.39 -1.28
N LEU A 139 6.73 -0.64 -0.90
CA LEU A 139 5.74 -1.00 0.10
C LEU A 139 4.46 -1.44 -0.62
N ILE A 140 3.99 -2.65 -0.34
CA ILE A 140 2.68 -3.13 -0.78
C ILE A 140 1.74 -3.07 0.41
N ILE A 141 0.58 -2.44 0.22
CA ILE A 141 -0.50 -2.37 1.20
C ILE A 141 -1.68 -3.11 0.61
N THR A 142 -2.09 -4.14 1.28
CA THR A 142 -3.13 -5.07 0.82
C THR A 142 -4.06 -5.46 1.95
N ASP A 143 -5.21 -6.04 1.63
CA ASP A 143 -6.20 -6.46 2.61
C ASP A 143 -6.02 -7.93 3.03
N LEU A 144 -6.40 -8.28 4.25
CA LEU A 144 -6.33 -9.66 4.73
C LEU A 144 -7.39 -10.56 4.06
N ASP A 145 -8.51 -10.00 3.67
CA ASP A 145 -9.57 -10.62 2.86
C ASP A 145 -10.03 -12.00 3.32
N THR A 146 -10.32 -12.11 4.61
CA THR A 146 -10.72 -13.38 5.22
C THR A 146 -12.03 -13.94 4.67
N VAL A 147 -12.06 -15.27 4.55
CA VAL A 147 -13.23 -16.06 4.12
C VAL A 147 -13.54 -17.17 5.11
N GLY A 148 -14.83 -17.52 5.17
CA GLY A 148 -15.36 -18.59 6.00
C GLY A 148 -15.32 -19.95 5.30
N LEU A 149 -15.91 -20.96 5.94
CA LEU A 149 -16.02 -22.33 5.40
C LEU A 149 -16.83 -22.43 4.10
N ASP A 150 -17.64 -21.43 3.79
CA ASP A 150 -18.47 -21.34 2.58
C ASP A 150 -17.82 -20.46 1.49
N ASP A 151 -16.54 -20.17 1.62
CA ASP A 151 -15.73 -19.29 0.74
C ASP A 151 -16.31 -17.85 0.62
N LYS A 152 -17.20 -17.45 1.53
CA LYS A 152 -17.68 -16.08 1.58
C LYS A 152 -16.88 -15.24 2.55
N LYS A 153 -16.82 -13.94 2.25
CA LYS A 153 -16.19 -12.96 3.12
C LYS A 153 -16.78 -13.04 4.55
N CYS A 154 -15.90 -12.97 5.51
CA CYS A 154 -16.29 -12.98 6.92
C CYS A 154 -15.29 -12.18 7.77
N GLU A 155 -15.71 -11.92 9.01
CA GLU A 155 -14.83 -11.34 10.02
C GLU A 155 -13.64 -12.26 10.30
N PRO A 156 -12.40 -11.72 10.46
CA PRO A 156 -11.22 -12.53 10.73
C PRO A 156 -11.29 -13.42 11.96
N SER A 157 -12.12 -13.07 12.96
CA SER A 157 -12.32 -13.86 14.18
C SER A 157 -12.92 -15.25 13.92
N ILE A 158 -13.72 -15.38 12.86
CA ILE A 158 -14.38 -16.62 12.42
C ILE A 158 -13.87 -17.13 11.08
N GLY A 159 -12.93 -16.40 10.44
CA GLY A 159 -12.34 -16.78 9.19
C GLY A 159 -11.48 -18.03 9.30
N VAL A 160 -11.53 -18.87 8.28
CA VAL A 160 -10.75 -20.11 8.16
C VAL A 160 -9.63 -20.01 7.13
N SER A 161 -9.78 -19.09 6.17
CA SER A 161 -8.81 -18.83 5.11
C SER A 161 -8.90 -17.37 4.67
N TYR A 162 -8.19 -17.03 3.61
CA TYR A 162 -8.20 -15.71 2.96
C TYR A 162 -8.23 -15.89 1.43
N SER A 163 -8.61 -14.85 0.70
CA SER A 163 -8.75 -14.87 -0.77
C SER A 163 -7.79 -13.93 -1.49
N ASN A 164 -6.85 -13.32 -0.77
CA ASN A 164 -5.91 -12.36 -1.34
C ASN A 164 -4.72 -13.07 -1.99
N ASP A 165 -4.62 -13.00 -3.32
CA ASP A 165 -3.55 -13.65 -4.11
C ASP A 165 -2.16 -13.07 -3.82
N ALA A 166 -2.05 -11.80 -3.45
CA ALA A 166 -0.77 -11.20 -3.11
C ALA A 166 -0.19 -11.81 -1.83
N LEU A 167 -1.03 -12.08 -0.83
CA LEU A 167 -0.60 -12.75 0.41
C LEU A 167 -0.14 -14.19 0.12
N SER A 168 -0.91 -14.96 -0.67
CA SER A 168 -0.48 -16.29 -1.09
C SER A 168 0.87 -16.25 -1.80
N PHE A 169 1.04 -15.31 -2.71
CA PHE A 169 2.24 -15.21 -3.54
C PHE A 169 3.49 -14.83 -2.73
N PHE A 170 3.44 -13.70 -1.99
CA PHE A 170 4.64 -13.19 -1.31
C PHE A 170 5.00 -13.98 -0.06
N PHE A 171 4.04 -14.58 0.63
CA PHE A 171 4.27 -15.37 1.84
C PHE A 171 4.31 -16.89 1.60
N ASN A 172 4.26 -17.32 0.32
CA ASN A 172 4.32 -18.73 -0.07
C ASN A 172 3.21 -19.59 0.55
N ASP A 173 1.97 -19.21 0.29
CA ASP A 173 0.73 -19.87 0.74
C ASP A 173 0.65 -20.09 2.27
N PRO A 174 0.78 -19.05 3.09
CA PRO A 174 0.68 -19.15 4.54
C PRO A 174 -0.74 -19.51 4.97
N THR A 175 -0.90 -20.07 6.15
CA THR A 175 -2.24 -20.19 6.75
C THR A 175 -2.72 -18.84 7.27
N LEU A 176 -4.04 -18.66 7.45
CA LEU A 176 -4.59 -17.46 8.09
C LEU A 176 -4.02 -17.25 9.50
N THR A 177 -3.70 -18.33 10.21
CA THR A 177 -3.08 -18.27 11.55
C THR A 177 -1.67 -17.72 11.47
N ASP A 178 -0.88 -18.13 10.47
CA ASP A 178 0.46 -17.58 10.24
C ASP A 178 0.40 -16.09 9.96
N LEU A 179 -0.49 -15.66 9.04
CA LEU A 179 -0.67 -14.25 8.70
C LEU A 179 -1.03 -13.40 9.93
N LYS A 180 -1.91 -13.89 10.80
CA LYS A 180 -2.27 -13.21 12.05
C LYS A 180 -1.14 -13.13 13.06
N GLY A 181 -0.15 -14.04 12.97
CA GLY A 181 1.01 -14.10 13.87
C GLY A 181 2.24 -13.36 13.37
N PHE A 182 2.30 -12.94 12.10
CA PHE A 182 3.47 -12.32 11.53
C PHE A 182 3.71 -10.91 12.08
N THR A 183 4.95 -10.66 12.46
CA THR A 183 5.46 -9.32 12.79
C THR A 183 5.97 -8.62 11.53
N ILE A 184 6.33 -7.35 11.63
CA ILE A 184 6.87 -6.59 10.49
C ILE A 184 8.12 -7.26 9.90
N GLN A 185 8.96 -7.91 10.71
CA GLN A 185 10.16 -8.60 10.24
C GLN A 185 9.84 -9.78 9.31
N ASN A 186 8.69 -10.42 9.47
CA ASN A 186 8.23 -11.50 8.58
C ASN A 186 7.62 -10.97 7.27
N LYS A 187 7.42 -9.65 7.14
CA LYS A 187 6.76 -8.98 6.03
C LYS A 187 7.73 -8.25 5.09
N ILE A 188 9.03 -8.34 5.37
CA ILE A 188 10.09 -7.73 4.57
C ILE A 188 10.78 -8.83 3.76
N PHE A 189 11.00 -8.59 2.48
CA PHE A 189 11.44 -9.60 1.52
C PHE A 189 12.57 -9.11 0.63
N SER A 190 13.44 -10.07 0.25
CA SER A 190 14.36 -9.98 -0.87
C SER A 190 14.08 -11.08 -1.87
N ASN A 191 14.28 -10.81 -3.15
CA ASN A 191 14.22 -11.83 -4.18
C ASN A 191 15.60 -12.51 -4.33
N THR A 192 15.61 -13.84 -4.34
CA THR A 192 16.80 -14.64 -4.62
C THR A 192 16.43 -15.71 -5.64
N ASN A 193 16.97 -15.59 -6.86
CA ASN A 193 16.71 -16.52 -7.96
C ASN A 193 15.21 -16.70 -8.30
N GLY A 194 14.43 -15.63 -8.24
CA GLY A 194 13.01 -15.64 -8.57
C GLY A 194 12.09 -16.06 -7.41
N LEU A 195 12.63 -16.23 -6.21
CA LEU A 195 11.87 -16.55 -5.00
C LEU A 195 11.97 -15.41 -3.98
N TRP A 196 10.84 -14.99 -3.47
CA TRP A 196 10.74 -14.02 -2.39
C TRP A 196 10.97 -14.70 -1.04
N ASN A 197 11.98 -14.25 -0.31
CA ASN A 197 12.35 -14.79 1.00
C ASN A 197 12.33 -13.67 2.03
N VAL A 198 11.94 -13.99 3.26
CA VAL A 198 12.00 -13.06 4.38
C VAL A 198 13.45 -12.62 4.60
N ASP A 199 13.67 -11.31 4.57
CA ASP A 199 14.98 -10.69 4.75
C ASP A 199 14.81 -9.28 5.34
N ALA A 200 15.36 -9.08 6.54
CA ALA A 200 15.27 -7.80 7.25
C ALA A 200 15.87 -6.61 6.46
N ASN A 201 16.78 -6.87 5.52
CA ASN A 201 17.39 -5.87 4.64
C ASN A 201 16.70 -5.81 3.26
N GLY A 202 15.57 -6.48 3.11
CA GLY A 202 14.81 -6.54 1.86
C GLY A 202 14.30 -5.18 1.40
N LYS A 203 14.10 -5.06 0.08
CA LYS A 203 13.57 -3.86 -0.55
C LYS A 203 12.08 -3.91 -0.84
N LEU A 204 11.41 -5.00 -0.48
CA LEU A 204 9.96 -5.19 -0.58
C LEU A 204 9.39 -5.41 0.82
N CYS A 205 8.34 -4.69 1.16
CA CYS A 205 7.54 -4.94 2.36
C CYS A 205 6.07 -5.08 1.98
N VAL A 206 5.40 -6.10 2.53
CA VAL A 206 3.97 -6.35 2.29
C VAL A 206 3.25 -6.26 3.61
N VAL A 207 2.41 -5.24 3.79
CA VAL A 207 1.63 -5.03 5.02
C VAL A 207 0.14 -5.21 4.78
N TYR A 208 -0.53 -5.72 5.77
CA TYR A 208 -1.97 -5.98 5.84
C TYR A 208 -2.42 -5.88 7.29
N GLN A 209 -3.73 -5.94 7.54
CA GLN A 209 -4.33 -5.73 8.86
C GLN A 209 -3.76 -6.70 9.90
N ILE A 210 -3.45 -6.15 11.06
CA ILE A 210 -2.91 -6.85 12.24
C ILE A 210 -3.95 -6.85 13.38
N LEU A 211 -3.68 -7.64 14.41
CA LEU A 211 -4.43 -7.55 15.66
C LEU A 211 -4.13 -6.20 16.32
N GLU A 212 -5.13 -5.35 16.44
CA GLU A 212 -5.01 -4.03 17.05
C GLU A 212 -6.15 -3.77 18.05
N ASN A 213 -5.83 -3.39 19.28
CA ASN A 213 -6.78 -3.19 20.36
C ASN A 213 -7.78 -4.35 20.55
N GLY A 214 -7.31 -5.60 20.36
CA GLY A 214 -8.15 -6.81 20.52
C GLY A 214 -9.05 -7.13 19.33
N PHE A 215 -8.93 -6.42 18.22
CA PHE A 215 -9.71 -6.64 17.00
C PHE A 215 -8.80 -6.94 15.80
N ASN A 216 -9.15 -7.97 15.03
CA ASN A 216 -8.54 -8.24 13.73
C ASN A 216 -9.47 -7.68 12.64
N SER A 217 -8.97 -6.76 11.86
CA SER A 217 -9.69 -6.19 10.72
C SER A 217 -9.49 -7.04 9.47
N ARG A 218 -10.45 -7.01 8.57
CA ARG A 218 -10.43 -7.69 7.29
C ARG A 218 -9.89 -6.79 6.17
N SER A 219 -10.21 -5.50 6.23
CA SER A 219 -9.94 -4.48 5.22
C SER A 219 -9.50 -3.17 5.84
N PHE A 220 -9.12 -2.20 4.99
CA PHE A 220 -8.81 -0.85 5.44
C PHE A 220 -10.01 -0.22 6.19
N GLU A 221 -11.21 -0.35 5.65
CA GLU A 221 -12.38 0.35 6.18
C GLU A 221 -12.74 -0.08 7.61
N ASP A 222 -12.75 -1.37 7.86
CA ASP A 222 -13.06 -1.85 9.23
C ASP A 222 -11.90 -1.60 10.19
N SER A 223 -10.66 -1.61 9.73
CA SER A 223 -9.51 -1.20 10.53
C SER A 223 -9.59 0.29 10.91
N PHE A 224 -9.92 1.15 9.97
CA PHE A 224 -10.08 2.58 10.24
C PHE A 224 -11.26 2.84 11.19
N ILE A 225 -12.42 2.21 10.96
CA ILE A 225 -13.59 2.34 11.84
C ILE A 225 -13.28 1.86 13.25
N HIS A 226 -12.55 0.74 13.40
CA HIS A 226 -12.20 0.21 14.72
C HIS A 226 -11.44 1.22 15.57
N LEU A 227 -10.44 1.84 15.02
CA LEU A 227 -9.61 2.83 15.71
C LEU A 227 -10.29 4.18 15.90
N ASN A 228 -11.17 4.54 14.97
CA ASN A 228 -11.68 5.91 14.82
C ASN A 228 -13.19 6.01 15.04
N ARG A 229 -13.79 5.04 15.77
CA ARG A 229 -15.23 5.07 16.04
C ARG A 229 -15.66 6.33 16.79
N GLU A 230 -14.83 6.81 17.73
CA GLU A 230 -15.10 8.03 18.49
C GLU A 230 -15.04 9.29 17.62
N PHE A 231 -14.22 9.28 16.55
CA PHE A 231 -14.21 10.34 15.55
C PHE A 231 -15.43 10.29 14.64
N ILE A 232 -15.83 9.11 14.17
CA ILE A 232 -16.90 8.95 13.18
C ILE A 232 -18.29 9.13 13.83
N THR A 233 -18.52 8.54 15.00
CA THR A 233 -19.87 8.47 15.60
C THR A 233 -20.53 9.85 15.79
N PRO A 234 -19.88 10.88 16.36
CA PRO A 234 -20.50 12.19 16.50
C PRO A 234 -20.72 12.93 15.17
N LEU A 235 -19.94 12.59 14.14
CA LEU A 235 -19.96 13.21 12.82
C LEU A 235 -20.69 12.38 11.76
N LYS A 236 -21.28 11.24 12.13
CA LYS A 236 -21.86 10.25 11.20
C LYS A 236 -22.86 10.84 10.22
N ASP A 237 -23.60 11.90 10.61
CA ASP A 237 -24.60 12.55 9.77
C ASP A 237 -23.96 13.46 8.70
N GLU A 238 -22.73 13.87 8.89
CA GLU A 238 -21.92 14.63 7.92
C GLU A 238 -21.24 13.72 6.89
N PHE A 239 -21.05 12.42 7.23
CA PHE A 239 -20.46 11.44 6.32
C PHE A 239 -21.44 11.05 5.23
N LYS A 240 -21.25 11.57 4.01
CA LYS A 240 -22.06 11.28 2.82
C LYS A 240 -21.85 9.86 2.29
N GLY A 241 -20.68 9.29 2.56
CA GLY A 241 -20.32 7.91 2.22
C GLY A 241 -21.02 6.86 3.08
N LEU A 242 -21.68 7.26 4.19
CA LEU A 242 -22.34 6.35 5.10
C LEU A 242 -23.86 6.26 4.84
N GLN A 243 -24.39 5.06 5.07
CA GLN A 243 -25.80 4.72 5.20
C GLN A 243 -26.02 4.05 6.56
N ASN A 244 -27.28 3.76 6.95
CA ASN A 244 -27.61 3.07 8.21
C ASN A 244 -26.85 3.63 9.43
N ARG A 245 -26.68 4.95 9.48
CA ARG A 245 -25.80 5.68 10.40
C ARG A 245 -26.08 5.42 11.88
N THR A 246 -27.33 5.11 12.22
CA THR A 246 -27.75 4.74 13.59
C THR A 246 -27.07 3.47 14.11
N ASN A 247 -26.52 2.64 13.23
CA ASN A 247 -25.75 1.46 13.63
C ASN A 247 -24.49 1.83 14.43
N PHE A 248 -23.94 3.03 14.23
CA PHE A 248 -22.79 3.52 15.00
C PHE A 248 -23.14 3.78 16.47
N ASP A 249 -24.41 4.02 16.82
CA ASP A 249 -24.86 4.24 18.18
C ASP A 249 -24.97 2.91 18.98
N ASN A 250 -25.03 1.78 18.29
CA ASN A 250 -25.07 0.47 18.91
C ASN A 250 -23.65 -0.07 19.13
N THR A 251 -23.20 -0.05 20.39
CA THR A 251 -21.86 -0.54 20.79
C THR A 251 -21.65 -2.04 20.57
N ALA A 252 -22.71 -2.83 20.36
CA ALA A 252 -22.60 -4.25 20.01
C ALA A 252 -22.17 -4.48 18.56
N ASN A 253 -22.34 -3.47 17.67
CA ASN A 253 -21.84 -3.57 16.30
C ASN A 253 -20.34 -3.34 16.29
N ASN A 254 -19.57 -4.35 15.91
CA ASN A 254 -18.15 -4.20 15.72
C ASN A 254 -17.81 -3.47 14.40
N ALA A 255 -16.53 -3.16 14.19
CA ALA A 255 -16.08 -2.39 13.03
C ALA A 255 -16.33 -3.11 11.70
N TYR A 256 -16.22 -4.44 11.66
CA TYR A 256 -16.53 -5.23 10.47
C TYR A 256 -18.00 -5.08 10.05
N LEU A 257 -18.95 -5.22 10.99
CA LEU A 257 -20.37 -5.02 10.72
C LEU A 257 -20.68 -3.59 10.27
N LEU A 258 -20.02 -2.60 10.89
CA LEU A 258 -20.18 -1.20 10.50
C LEU A 258 -19.63 -0.93 9.09
N ALA A 259 -18.46 -1.47 8.73
CA ALA A 259 -17.92 -1.35 7.40
C ALA A 259 -18.86 -1.97 6.34
N GLU A 260 -19.32 -3.20 6.59
CA GLU A 260 -20.18 -3.94 5.66
C GLU A 260 -21.57 -3.31 5.46
N HIS A 261 -22.17 -2.80 6.52
CA HIS A 261 -23.56 -2.34 6.45
C HIS A 261 -23.71 -0.82 6.33
N CYS A 262 -22.68 -0.07 6.71
CA CYS A 262 -22.79 1.38 6.76
C CYS A 262 -22.00 2.09 5.66
N ILE A 263 -20.92 1.52 5.12
CA ILE A 263 -20.21 2.15 4.00
C ILE A 263 -21.01 1.92 2.71
N LYS A 264 -21.58 2.99 2.18
CA LYS A 264 -22.32 2.99 0.92
C LYS A 264 -21.40 3.16 -0.28
N LYS A 265 -20.38 4.03 -0.13
CA LYS A 265 -19.38 4.34 -1.17
C LYS A 265 -18.02 4.59 -0.50
N LYS A 266 -17.07 3.75 -0.78
CA LYS A 266 -15.71 3.81 -0.24
C LYS A 266 -15.02 5.16 -0.53
N THR A 267 -15.08 5.63 -1.77
CA THR A 267 -14.50 6.93 -2.17
C THR A 267 -15.09 8.11 -1.41
N HIS A 268 -16.41 8.11 -1.17
CA HIS A 268 -17.06 9.16 -0.37
C HIS A 268 -16.66 9.06 1.09
N PHE A 269 -16.57 7.85 1.65
CA PHE A 269 -16.08 7.63 3.01
C PHE A 269 -14.67 8.20 3.20
N ALA A 270 -13.77 7.95 2.25
CA ALA A 270 -12.42 8.53 2.26
C ALA A 270 -12.43 10.07 2.22
N LEU A 271 -13.25 10.65 1.35
CA LEU A 271 -13.40 12.11 1.26
C LEU A 271 -14.04 12.70 2.52
N ASP A 272 -14.99 12.02 3.15
CA ASP A 272 -15.62 12.45 4.40
C ASP A 272 -14.60 12.46 5.57
N ILE A 273 -13.67 11.49 5.60
CA ILE A 273 -12.56 11.48 6.56
C ILE A 273 -11.72 12.76 6.38
N LEU A 274 -11.33 13.08 5.13
CA LEU A 274 -10.54 14.27 4.85
C LEU A 274 -11.30 15.56 5.21
N TYR A 275 -12.57 15.63 4.85
CA TYR A 275 -13.41 16.81 5.07
C TYR A 275 -13.59 17.12 6.56
N ASN A 276 -13.68 16.10 7.40
CA ASN A 276 -13.88 16.21 8.83
C ASN A 276 -12.57 16.16 9.64
N SER A 277 -11.42 16.07 8.98
CA SER A 277 -10.11 16.14 9.62
C SER A 277 -9.82 17.55 10.09
N ASN A 278 -9.19 17.69 11.27
CA ASN A 278 -8.61 18.95 11.68
C ASN A 278 -7.27 19.23 10.95
N ASP A 279 -6.73 20.44 11.14
CA ASP A 279 -5.55 20.91 10.39
C ASP A 279 -4.30 20.04 10.60
N ASP A 280 -4.15 19.41 11.77
CA ASP A 280 -3.02 18.57 12.15
C ASP A 280 -3.38 17.07 12.20
N PHE A 281 -4.57 16.69 11.73
CA PHE A 281 -5.09 15.31 11.69
C PHE A 281 -5.07 14.60 13.05
N SER A 282 -5.07 15.33 14.17
CA SER A 282 -4.98 14.73 15.51
C SER A 282 -6.30 14.10 15.99
N ASN A 283 -7.41 14.35 15.29
CA ASN A 283 -8.74 13.86 15.66
C ASN A 283 -9.04 12.42 15.19
N TRP A 284 -8.09 11.75 14.52
CA TRP A 284 -8.19 10.35 14.16
C TRP A 284 -6.80 9.67 14.14
N GLN A 285 -6.77 8.34 14.05
CA GLN A 285 -5.57 7.51 14.14
C GLN A 285 -5.32 6.75 12.82
N ILE A 286 -4.05 6.57 12.48
CA ILE A 286 -3.64 5.71 11.35
C ILE A 286 -3.69 4.25 11.79
N PRO A 287 -4.25 3.32 11.00
CA PRO A 287 -4.16 1.89 11.28
C PRO A 287 -2.72 1.40 11.46
N GLY A 288 -2.51 0.55 12.47
CA GLY A 288 -1.17 0.13 12.90
C GLY A 288 -0.35 -0.51 11.80
N TYR A 289 -0.95 -1.35 10.95
CA TYR A 289 -0.24 -1.99 9.85
C TYR A 289 0.27 -0.97 8.80
N ILE A 290 -0.46 0.14 8.59
CA ILE A 290 -0.01 1.24 7.72
C ILE A 290 1.16 1.97 8.38
N ASN A 291 1.07 2.25 9.70
CA ASN A 291 2.18 2.84 10.44
C ASN A 291 3.46 2.00 10.36
N GLU A 292 3.34 0.67 10.51
CA GLU A 292 4.49 -0.25 10.35
C GLU A 292 5.12 -0.13 8.95
N GLY A 293 4.29 -0.14 7.91
CA GLY A 293 4.74 0.00 6.53
C GLY A 293 5.40 1.35 6.25
N LEU A 294 4.82 2.45 6.72
CA LEU A 294 5.36 3.79 6.55
C LEU A 294 6.69 3.98 7.31
N LEU A 295 6.79 3.43 8.52
CA LEU A 295 8.03 3.43 9.29
C LEU A 295 9.16 2.72 8.53
N TRP A 296 8.88 1.53 7.99
CA TRP A 296 9.85 0.79 7.19
C TRP A 296 10.23 1.53 5.90
N LEU A 297 9.24 2.12 5.22
CA LEU A 297 9.49 2.85 3.97
C LEU A 297 10.33 4.11 4.18
N LYS A 298 10.12 4.81 5.32
CA LYS A 298 10.84 6.04 5.67
C LYS A 298 12.33 5.81 5.85
N GLN A 299 12.72 4.68 6.41
CA GLN A 299 14.13 4.30 6.60
C GLN A 299 14.80 4.07 5.24
N ASP A 300 16.07 4.44 5.10
CA ASP A 300 16.87 4.22 3.89
C ASP A 300 17.48 2.81 3.83
#